data_d05c95e2bd943ca79a80d52978ac3fcb
#
_entry.id   d05c95e2bd943ca79a80d52978ac3fcb
#
_cell.length_a   1.000
_cell.length_b   1.000
_cell.length_c   1.000
_cell.angle_alpha   90.00
_cell.angle_beta   90.00
_cell.angle_gamma   90.00
#
_symmetry.space_group_name_H-M   'P 1'
#
loop_
_entity.id
_entity.type
_entity.pdbx_description
1 polymer ?
#
loop_
_entity_poly.entity_id
_entity_poly.type
_entity_poly.pdbx_seq_one_letter_code
_entity_poly.pdbx_strand_id
1 'polypeptide(L)'
;MYLSPRFRAFAAGAAMLAASALAQAQQALPNVVILATGGTIAGAGASAVNSATYAAAKVGVEKLIAGLPELSKVANVRGEQVFQVASESLTNDNLLTLAKRVSALSKQADVDGIVITHGTDTLEETAYFLTLTVHTSKPIIVVGSMRPGTALSADGALNLYNAVNVAGSKDAMGKGVLVTMNDNIDSGRDVSKNVNIKTNAFSSQWGPLGMIVEGRNYWFRAPVKRHTMNSEFDIDSINALPPVEIAMGYEGVSSIAIDALAKSGVKAIIHGGTGNGSVANRIVPNLQKARTDGVIVIRSSRVPDGFVIRNAEQPDDKYDWV
;
A
#
# COMPACT_ATOMS: atom_id res chain seq x y z
N MET A 1 2.46 68.08 -13.37
CA MET A 1 3.71 67.30 -13.46
C MET A 1 3.45 66.07 -14.31
N TYR A 2 3.80 66.10 -15.64
CA TYR A 2 3.52 65.01 -16.56
C TYR A 2 4.69 64.03 -16.49
N LEU A 3 4.39 62.80 -16.04
CA LEU A 3 5.35 61.68 -16.04
C LEU A 3 5.70 61.33 -17.49
N SER A 4 6.99 61.17 -17.80
CA SER A 4 7.50 60.84 -19.13
C SER A 4 6.93 59.47 -19.62
N PRO A 5 6.80 59.27 -20.95
CA PRO A 5 6.28 58.01 -21.51
C PRO A 5 7.07 56.77 -21.07
N ARG A 6 8.38 56.92 -20.79
CA ARG A 6 9.25 55.86 -20.29
C ARG A 6 8.90 55.43 -18.87
N PHE A 7 8.46 56.37 -17.99
CA PHE A 7 8.03 56.03 -16.63
C PHE A 7 6.68 55.32 -16.62
N ARG A 8 5.77 55.65 -17.55
CA ARG A 8 4.49 54.97 -17.71
C ARG A 8 4.67 53.52 -18.22
N ALA A 9 5.61 53.29 -19.14
CA ALA A 9 5.93 51.95 -19.63
C ALA A 9 6.56 51.06 -18.54
N PHE A 10 7.41 51.62 -17.67
CA PHE A 10 8.03 50.89 -16.58
C PHE A 10 7.03 50.54 -15.47
N ALA A 11 6.11 51.47 -15.16
CA ALA A 11 5.03 51.22 -14.19
C ALA A 11 4.02 50.17 -14.70
N ALA A 12 3.68 50.18 -16.00
CA ALA A 12 2.81 49.18 -16.61
C ALA A 12 3.47 47.79 -16.67
N GLY A 13 4.78 47.71 -16.97
CA GLY A 13 5.54 46.44 -16.92
C GLY A 13 5.65 45.85 -15.50
N ALA A 14 5.89 46.69 -14.50
CA ALA A 14 5.95 46.27 -13.11
C ALA A 14 4.57 45.80 -12.58
N ALA A 15 3.49 46.46 -13.00
CA ALA A 15 2.12 46.03 -12.64
C ALA A 15 1.72 44.71 -13.30
N MET A 16 2.14 44.47 -14.58
CA MET A 16 1.90 43.17 -15.23
C MET A 16 2.73 42.04 -14.62
N LEU A 17 3.97 42.29 -14.20
CA LEU A 17 4.80 41.31 -13.49
C LEU A 17 4.25 41.01 -12.10
N ALA A 18 3.73 41.98 -11.36
CA ALA A 18 3.08 41.82 -10.09
C ALA A 18 1.75 41.06 -10.21
N ALA A 19 0.95 41.32 -11.25
CA ALA A 19 -0.30 40.62 -11.54
C ALA A 19 -0.05 39.16 -11.95
N SER A 20 1.01 38.89 -12.73
CA SER A 20 1.39 37.49 -13.05
C SER A 20 1.96 36.72 -11.85
N ALA A 21 2.67 37.39 -10.92
CA ALA A 21 3.13 36.78 -9.69
C ALA A 21 1.99 36.49 -8.72
N LEU A 22 0.95 37.34 -8.67
CA LEU A 22 -0.27 37.08 -7.88
C LEU A 22 -1.17 36.00 -8.50
N ALA A 23 -1.20 35.86 -9.83
CA ALA A 23 -1.94 34.79 -10.50
C ALA A 23 -1.31 33.40 -10.35
N GLN A 24 -0.02 33.30 -9.98
CA GLN A 24 0.64 32.04 -9.63
C GLN A 24 0.34 31.59 -8.19
N ALA A 25 -0.32 32.40 -7.38
CA ALA A 25 -0.40 32.21 -5.93
C ALA A 25 -1.60 31.41 -5.40
N GLN A 26 -2.45 30.87 -6.27
CA GLN A 26 -3.56 30.04 -5.76
C GLN A 26 -3.76 28.83 -6.67
N GLN A 27 -2.79 27.92 -6.64
CA GLN A 27 -3.03 26.59 -7.17
C GLN A 27 -4.14 25.95 -6.35
N ALA A 28 -5.25 25.58 -6.99
CA ALA A 28 -6.35 24.91 -6.32
C ALA A 28 -5.81 23.67 -5.59
N LEU A 29 -6.27 23.47 -4.35
CA LEU A 29 -5.89 22.29 -3.58
C LEU A 29 -6.32 21.00 -4.32
N PRO A 30 -5.49 19.96 -4.30
CA PRO A 30 -5.83 18.69 -4.91
C PRO A 30 -7.02 18.04 -4.20
N ASN A 31 -7.82 17.29 -4.92
CA ASN A 31 -8.94 16.53 -4.39
C ASN A 31 -8.48 15.11 -4.04
N VAL A 32 -8.47 14.79 -2.76
CA VAL A 32 -8.04 13.49 -2.24
C VAL A 32 -9.19 12.75 -1.60
N VAL A 33 -9.36 11.49 -1.98
CA VAL A 33 -10.37 10.59 -1.39
C VAL A 33 -9.70 9.66 -0.40
N ILE A 34 -10.21 9.63 0.84
CA ILE A 34 -9.79 8.66 1.86
C ILE A 34 -10.78 7.50 1.87
N LEU A 35 -10.30 6.31 1.54
CA LEU A 35 -11.00 5.04 1.69
C LEU A 35 -10.63 4.41 3.02
N ALA A 36 -11.58 4.33 3.95
CA ALA A 36 -11.32 3.74 5.26
C ALA A 36 -11.70 2.27 5.30
N THR A 37 -10.76 1.43 5.74
CA THR A 37 -10.97 -0.01 5.86
C THR A 37 -10.94 -0.52 7.31
N GLY A 38 -10.49 0.32 8.26
CA GLY A 38 -10.39 -0.02 9.68
C GLY A 38 -8.96 0.04 10.21
N GLY A 39 -8.57 -0.98 10.97
CA GLY A 39 -7.21 -1.12 11.53
C GLY A 39 -6.94 -0.25 12.77
N THR A 40 -5.67 -0.20 13.18
CA THR A 40 -5.18 0.52 14.37
C THR A 40 -5.33 2.02 14.25
N ILE A 41 -5.18 2.59 13.07
CA ILE A 41 -5.34 4.02 12.81
C ILE A 41 -6.76 4.50 13.15
N ALA A 42 -7.73 3.60 13.05
CA ALA A 42 -9.12 3.76 13.47
C ALA A 42 -9.38 3.07 14.83
N GLY A 43 -8.35 2.80 15.61
CA GLY A 43 -8.42 2.09 16.88
C GLY A 43 -8.54 3.03 18.08
N ALA A 44 -9.14 2.51 19.16
CA ALA A 44 -9.25 3.21 20.43
C ALA A 44 -8.89 2.28 21.60
N GLY A 45 -8.04 2.73 22.49
CA GLY A 45 -7.66 2.07 23.73
C GLY A 45 -8.26 2.74 24.96
N ALA A 46 -8.38 1.97 26.04
CA ALA A 46 -8.94 2.46 27.31
C ALA A 46 -7.99 3.39 28.09
N SER A 47 -6.70 3.32 27.84
CA SER A 47 -5.67 4.12 28.53
C SER A 47 -4.62 4.63 27.54
N ALA A 48 -4.19 5.86 27.74
CA ALA A 48 -3.18 6.49 26.90
C ALA A 48 -1.79 5.84 27.01
N VAL A 49 -1.48 5.13 28.10
CA VAL A 49 -0.21 4.41 28.27
C VAL A 49 -0.22 3.01 27.64
N ASN A 50 -1.39 2.51 27.21
CA ASN A 50 -1.55 1.20 26.61
C ASN A 50 -1.53 1.32 25.08
N SER A 51 -0.37 1.10 24.47
CA SER A 51 -0.23 1.14 23.00
C SER A 51 -0.49 -0.21 22.32
N ALA A 52 -0.52 -1.30 23.08
CA ALA A 52 -0.71 -2.66 22.56
C ALA A 52 -2.09 -3.27 22.87
N THR A 53 -2.80 -2.74 23.89
CA THR A 53 -4.13 -3.22 24.26
C THR A 53 -5.19 -2.19 23.85
N TYR A 54 -5.82 -2.41 22.71
CA TYR A 54 -6.84 -1.53 22.14
C TYR A 54 -7.81 -2.31 21.25
N ALA A 55 -8.93 -1.71 20.92
CA ALA A 55 -9.86 -2.23 19.93
C ALA A 55 -9.61 -1.54 18.59
N ALA A 56 -9.22 -2.32 17.57
CA ALA A 56 -9.04 -1.82 16.22
C ALA A 56 -10.39 -1.46 15.57
N ALA A 57 -10.35 -0.66 14.49
CA ALA A 57 -11.51 -0.35 13.65
C ALA A 57 -12.73 0.20 14.41
N LYS A 58 -12.55 1.11 15.36
CA LYS A 58 -13.64 1.71 16.17
C LYS A 58 -14.05 3.10 15.72
N VAL A 59 -13.19 3.79 14.97
CA VAL A 59 -13.38 5.17 14.55
C VAL A 59 -13.71 5.20 13.06
N GLY A 60 -14.84 5.78 12.69
CA GLY A 60 -15.24 5.94 11.29
C GLY A 60 -14.45 7.06 10.60
N VAL A 61 -14.45 7.05 9.26
CA VAL A 61 -13.67 7.96 8.42
C VAL A 61 -13.96 9.44 8.68
N GLU A 62 -15.21 9.81 8.91
CA GLU A 62 -15.61 11.19 9.20
C GLU A 62 -14.93 11.72 10.48
N LYS A 63 -14.83 10.88 11.52
CA LYS A 63 -14.14 11.25 12.75
C LYS A 63 -12.63 11.32 12.59
N LEU A 64 -12.04 10.48 11.75
CA LEU A 64 -10.61 10.57 11.43
C LEU A 64 -10.29 11.90 10.74
N ILE A 65 -11.09 12.28 9.74
CA ILE A 65 -10.93 13.56 9.02
C ILE A 65 -11.18 14.75 9.95
N ALA A 66 -12.27 14.74 10.72
CA ALA A 66 -12.61 15.81 11.64
C ALA A 66 -11.56 15.98 12.76
N GLY A 67 -10.91 14.90 13.16
CA GLY A 67 -9.82 14.91 14.15
C GLY A 67 -8.51 15.50 13.66
N LEU A 68 -8.38 15.82 12.35
CA LEU A 68 -7.15 16.33 11.74
C LEU A 68 -7.45 17.51 10.79
N PRO A 69 -7.81 18.67 11.34
CA PRO A 69 -8.17 19.85 10.53
C PRO A 69 -7.06 20.35 9.61
N GLU A 70 -5.80 20.00 9.90
CA GLU A 70 -4.62 20.29 9.08
C GLU A 70 -4.73 19.75 7.65
N LEU A 71 -5.51 18.68 7.43
CA LEU A 71 -5.75 18.11 6.09
C LEU A 71 -6.29 19.16 5.11
N SER A 72 -7.14 20.08 5.57
CA SER A 72 -7.70 21.14 4.73
C SER A 72 -6.67 22.14 4.20
N LYS A 73 -5.44 22.14 4.73
CA LYS A 73 -4.36 22.99 4.26
C LYS A 73 -3.62 22.40 3.07
N VAL A 74 -3.73 21.07 2.86
CA VAL A 74 -2.97 20.35 1.84
C VAL A 74 -3.85 19.73 0.75
N ALA A 75 -5.14 19.49 1.03
CA ALA A 75 -6.07 18.91 0.05
C ALA A 75 -7.52 19.22 0.38
N ASN A 76 -8.39 19.16 -0.64
CA ASN A 76 -9.83 19.00 -0.48
C ASN A 76 -10.10 17.51 -0.22
N VAL A 77 -10.40 17.17 1.04
CA VAL A 77 -10.52 15.77 1.45
C VAL A 77 -11.98 15.36 1.58
N ARG A 78 -12.34 14.22 1.03
CA ARG A 78 -13.59 13.51 1.33
C ARG A 78 -13.30 12.07 1.74
N GLY A 79 -14.15 11.51 2.61
CA GLY A 79 -14.01 10.17 3.15
C GLY A 79 -15.08 9.21 2.65
N GLU A 80 -14.72 7.95 2.50
CA GLU A 80 -15.64 6.84 2.24
C GLU A 80 -15.28 5.67 3.15
N GLN A 81 -16.26 5.17 3.91
CA GLN A 81 -16.07 3.94 4.68
C GLN A 81 -16.35 2.74 3.77
N VAL A 82 -15.31 2.03 3.34
CA VAL A 82 -15.47 0.84 2.48
C VAL A 82 -15.90 -0.36 3.32
N PHE A 83 -15.19 -0.60 4.42
CA PHE A 83 -15.53 -1.54 5.48
C PHE A 83 -14.82 -1.14 6.77
N GLN A 84 -15.07 -1.85 7.86
CA GLN A 84 -14.49 -1.51 9.17
C GLN A 84 -14.07 -2.80 9.88
N VAL A 85 -12.90 -3.33 9.47
CA VAL A 85 -12.39 -4.64 9.84
C VAL A 85 -10.95 -4.52 10.34
N ALA A 86 -10.56 -5.34 11.29
CA ALA A 86 -9.16 -5.53 11.64
C ALA A 86 -8.48 -6.32 10.51
N SER A 87 -7.26 -5.90 10.12
CA SER A 87 -6.69 -6.33 8.83
C SER A 87 -6.37 -7.82 8.75
N GLU A 88 -6.08 -8.49 9.84
CA GLU A 88 -5.91 -9.94 9.91
C GLU A 88 -7.20 -10.74 9.59
N SER A 89 -8.34 -10.07 9.58
CA SER A 89 -9.65 -10.64 9.28
C SER A 89 -10.18 -10.28 7.90
N LEU A 90 -9.38 -9.62 7.05
CA LEU A 90 -9.75 -9.30 5.69
C LEU A 90 -9.88 -10.58 4.84
N THR A 91 -10.84 -10.54 3.93
CA THR A 91 -11.11 -11.63 2.98
C THR A 91 -10.75 -11.22 1.56
N ASN A 92 -10.69 -12.20 0.65
CA ASN A 92 -10.54 -11.95 -0.78
C ASN A 92 -11.64 -11.03 -1.34
N ASP A 93 -12.88 -11.13 -0.83
CA ASP A 93 -13.99 -10.26 -1.24
C ASP A 93 -13.77 -8.82 -0.77
N ASN A 94 -13.18 -8.62 0.41
CA ASN A 94 -12.77 -7.28 0.85
C ASN A 94 -11.71 -6.68 -0.07
N LEU A 95 -10.68 -7.46 -0.46
CA LEU A 95 -9.64 -7.01 -1.38
C LEU A 95 -10.23 -6.62 -2.75
N LEU A 96 -11.11 -7.46 -3.32
CA LEU A 96 -11.78 -7.19 -4.59
C LEU A 96 -12.64 -5.92 -4.50
N THR A 97 -13.44 -5.80 -3.44
CA THR A 97 -14.29 -4.63 -3.20
C THR A 97 -13.46 -3.35 -3.14
N LEU A 98 -12.39 -3.35 -2.36
CA LEU A 98 -11.49 -2.22 -2.23
C LEU A 98 -10.84 -1.87 -3.56
N ALA A 99 -10.24 -2.84 -4.25
CA ALA A 99 -9.52 -2.60 -5.48
C ALA A 99 -10.43 -2.10 -6.61
N LYS A 100 -11.65 -2.63 -6.74
CA LYS A 100 -12.67 -2.11 -7.68
C LYS A 100 -13.08 -0.68 -7.34
N ARG A 101 -13.20 -0.35 -6.05
CA ARG A 101 -13.50 1.02 -5.63
C ARG A 101 -12.35 1.98 -5.95
N VAL A 102 -11.11 1.57 -5.70
CA VAL A 102 -9.91 2.34 -6.06
C VAL A 102 -9.85 2.56 -7.58
N SER A 103 -10.07 1.51 -8.39
CA SER A 103 -10.11 1.63 -9.85
C SER A 103 -11.17 2.62 -10.31
N ALA A 104 -12.40 2.53 -9.77
CA ALA A 104 -13.49 3.42 -10.12
C ALA A 104 -13.19 4.89 -9.79
N LEU A 105 -12.59 5.17 -8.62
CA LEU A 105 -12.17 6.52 -8.21
C LEU A 105 -11.03 7.05 -9.07
N SER A 106 -10.08 6.21 -9.41
CA SER A 106 -8.92 6.63 -10.21
C SER A 106 -9.30 7.12 -11.61
N LYS A 107 -10.47 6.74 -12.12
CA LYS A 107 -11.01 7.17 -13.41
C LYS A 107 -11.81 8.48 -13.35
N GLN A 108 -12.14 8.98 -12.15
CA GLN A 108 -12.87 10.23 -11.96
C GLN A 108 -11.97 11.44 -12.18
N ALA A 109 -12.39 12.39 -13.00
CA ALA A 109 -11.58 13.57 -13.33
C ALA A 109 -11.38 14.51 -12.12
N ASP A 110 -12.30 14.48 -11.16
CA ASP A 110 -12.30 15.29 -9.94
C ASP A 110 -11.56 14.62 -8.78
N VAL A 111 -10.86 13.53 -8.98
CA VAL A 111 -10.00 12.85 -7.99
C VAL A 111 -8.55 12.96 -8.43
N ASP A 112 -7.70 13.59 -7.63
CA ASP A 112 -6.27 13.72 -7.90
C ASP A 112 -5.45 12.61 -7.24
N GLY A 113 -5.87 12.12 -6.07
CA GLY A 113 -5.21 11.05 -5.35
C GLY A 113 -6.13 10.27 -4.42
N ILE A 114 -5.69 9.08 -4.03
CA ILE A 114 -6.46 8.17 -3.18
C ILE A 114 -5.59 7.75 -2.00
N VAL A 115 -6.14 7.86 -0.79
CA VAL A 115 -5.53 7.36 0.45
C VAL A 115 -6.38 6.21 0.98
N ILE A 116 -5.74 5.16 1.43
CA ILE A 116 -6.40 4.00 2.03
C ILE A 116 -5.88 3.87 3.46
N THR A 117 -6.75 4.11 4.46
CA THR A 117 -6.40 3.82 5.85
C THR A 117 -6.60 2.33 6.12
N HIS A 118 -5.57 1.67 6.64
CA HIS A 118 -5.52 0.21 6.71
C HIS A 118 -4.92 -0.25 8.05
N GLY A 119 -5.27 -1.46 8.47
CA GLY A 119 -4.58 -2.13 9.57
C GLY A 119 -3.21 -2.65 9.13
N THR A 120 -2.23 -2.60 10.04
CA THR A 120 -0.83 -2.83 9.68
C THR A 120 -0.47 -4.30 9.47
N ASP A 121 -1.31 -5.26 9.90
CA ASP A 121 -0.95 -6.69 9.84
C ASP A 121 -0.93 -7.26 8.42
N THR A 122 -1.80 -6.76 7.54
CA THR A 122 -1.86 -7.15 6.12
C THR A 122 -1.79 -5.98 5.15
N LEU A 123 -1.30 -4.82 5.62
CA LEU A 123 -1.17 -3.60 4.82
C LEU A 123 -0.31 -3.85 3.57
N GLU A 124 0.80 -4.54 3.71
CA GLU A 124 1.72 -4.86 2.62
C GLU A 124 1.07 -5.73 1.55
N GLU A 125 0.22 -6.68 1.93
CA GLU A 125 -0.52 -7.56 1.01
C GLU A 125 -1.52 -6.75 0.17
N THR A 126 -2.29 -5.87 0.81
CA THR A 126 -3.22 -4.96 0.14
C THR A 126 -2.47 -4.01 -0.81
N ALA A 127 -1.36 -3.42 -0.36
CA ALA A 127 -0.54 -2.53 -1.18
C ALA A 127 0.04 -3.25 -2.41
N TYR A 128 0.51 -4.49 -2.23
CA TYR A 128 1.02 -5.31 -3.32
C TYR A 128 -0.08 -5.71 -4.30
N PHE A 129 -1.24 -6.14 -3.81
CA PHE A 129 -2.40 -6.48 -4.64
C PHE A 129 -2.84 -5.31 -5.53
N LEU A 130 -2.99 -4.12 -4.94
CA LEU A 130 -3.33 -2.91 -5.69
C LEU A 130 -2.24 -2.52 -6.69
N THR A 131 -0.96 -2.70 -6.34
CA THR A 131 0.18 -2.46 -7.23
C THR A 131 0.09 -3.31 -8.50
N LEU A 132 -0.38 -4.54 -8.37
CA LEU A 132 -0.52 -5.47 -9.49
C LEU A 132 -1.80 -5.28 -10.29
N THR A 133 -2.89 -4.79 -9.70
CA THR A 133 -4.22 -4.95 -10.30
C THR A 133 -4.90 -3.65 -10.71
N VAL A 134 -4.49 -2.49 -10.19
CA VAL A 134 -5.16 -1.21 -10.49
C VAL A 134 -4.40 -0.42 -11.54
N HIS A 135 -5.02 -0.16 -12.69
CA HIS A 135 -4.41 0.58 -13.79
C HIS A 135 -4.65 2.08 -13.66
N THR A 136 -3.70 2.78 -13.06
CA THR A 136 -3.76 4.24 -12.93
C THR A 136 -2.36 4.84 -12.77
N SER A 137 -2.19 6.09 -13.21
CA SER A 137 -1.03 6.92 -12.89
C SER A 137 -1.25 7.79 -11.66
N LYS A 138 -2.48 7.90 -11.16
CA LYS A 138 -2.78 8.70 -9.96
C LYS A 138 -2.15 8.08 -8.72
N PRO A 139 -1.69 8.90 -7.76
CA PRO A 139 -1.15 8.40 -6.51
C PRO A 139 -2.19 7.60 -5.71
N ILE A 140 -1.81 6.42 -5.29
CA ILE A 140 -2.56 5.57 -4.34
C ILE A 140 -1.65 5.34 -3.15
N ILE A 141 -2.07 5.80 -1.97
CA ILE A 141 -1.27 5.72 -0.75
C ILE A 141 -1.98 4.83 0.26
N VAL A 142 -1.33 3.76 0.70
CA VAL A 142 -1.80 2.94 1.82
C VAL A 142 -1.10 3.42 3.09
N VAL A 143 -1.87 3.64 4.14
CA VAL A 143 -1.37 4.18 5.41
C VAL A 143 -2.01 3.50 6.60
N GLY A 144 -1.25 3.31 7.65
CA GLY A 144 -1.71 2.77 8.90
C GLY A 144 -1.14 3.51 10.11
N SER A 145 -1.27 2.93 11.28
CA SER A 145 -0.55 3.32 12.47
C SER A 145 -0.22 2.11 13.34
N MET A 146 0.87 2.20 14.07
CA MET A 146 1.27 1.16 15.02
C MET A 146 0.69 1.39 16.41
N ARG A 147 0.18 2.60 16.69
CA ARG A 147 -0.45 2.97 17.95
C ARG A 147 -1.87 3.50 17.69
N PRO A 148 -2.85 3.18 18.54
CA PRO A 148 -4.18 3.76 18.43
C PRO A 148 -4.15 5.25 18.70
N GLY A 149 -5.08 6.00 18.14
CA GLY A 149 -5.14 7.46 18.30
C GLY A 149 -5.26 7.95 19.75
N THR A 150 -5.66 7.09 20.68
CA THR A 150 -5.74 7.36 22.13
C THR A 150 -4.41 7.21 22.85
N ALA A 151 -3.39 6.62 22.25
CA ALA A 151 -2.10 6.35 22.89
C ALA A 151 -1.22 7.59 22.94
N LEU A 152 -0.36 7.66 23.98
CA LEU A 152 0.74 8.63 24.02
C LEU A 152 1.66 8.39 22.82
N SER A 153 2.10 9.46 22.16
CA SER A 153 2.92 9.40 20.94
C SER A 153 2.28 8.54 19.84
N ALA A 154 0.95 8.64 19.66
CA ALA A 154 0.24 8.03 18.55
C ALA A 154 0.80 8.54 17.21
N ASP A 155 1.08 7.63 16.29
CA ASP A 155 1.68 7.94 15.00
C ASP A 155 0.66 8.19 13.88
N GLY A 156 -0.61 7.84 14.10
CA GLY A 156 -1.64 7.83 13.06
C GLY A 156 -1.97 9.19 12.44
N ALA A 157 -1.99 10.26 13.24
CA ALA A 157 -2.33 11.60 12.76
C ALA A 157 -1.30 12.11 11.75
N LEU A 158 -0.01 12.02 12.07
CA LEU A 158 1.07 12.44 11.18
C LEU A 158 1.16 11.53 9.94
N ASN A 159 1.02 10.22 10.13
CA ASN A 159 1.00 9.27 9.01
C ASN A 159 -0.12 9.60 8.03
N LEU A 160 -1.35 9.88 8.51
CA LEU A 160 -2.48 10.25 7.66
C LEU A 160 -2.27 11.60 6.95
N TYR A 161 -1.75 12.60 7.66
CA TYR A 161 -1.42 13.90 7.05
C TYR A 161 -0.41 13.73 5.91
N ASN A 162 0.67 12.99 6.16
CA ASN A 162 1.70 12.70 5.17
C ASN A 162 1.13 11.94 3.98
N ALA A 163 0.26 10.94 4.21
CA ALA A 163 -0.40 10.19 3.16
C ALA A 163 -1.25 11.08 2.24
N VAL A 164 -2.04 11.98 2.81
CA VAL A 164 -2.88 12.93 2.05
C VAL A 164 -2.01 13.91 1.27
N ASN A 165 -0.93 14.41 1.87
CA ASN A 165 0.02 15.30 1.22
C ASN A 165 0.68 14.63 0.00
N VAL A 166 1.16 13.39 0.14
CA VAL A 166 1.74 12.61 -0.97
C VAL A 166 0.69 12.31 -2.03
N ALA A 167 -0.53 11.93 -1.64
CA ALA A 167 -1.61 11.63 -2.58
C ALA A 167 -2.03 12.85 -3.42
N GLY A 168 -1.95 14.05 -2.86
CA GLY A 168 -2.23 15.29 -3.56
C GLY A 168 -1.08 15.82 -4.42
N SER A 169 0.09 15.20 -4.36
CA SER A 169 1.31 15.71 -4.98
C SER A 169 1.51 15.18 -6.40
N LYS A 170 1.77 16.08 -7.35
CA LYS A 170 2.03 15.73 -8.75
C LYS A 170 3.30 14.92 -8.93
N ASP A 171 4.29 15.08 -8.05
CA ASP A 171 5.55 14.33 -8.10
C ASP A 171 5.40 12.86 -7.68
N ALA A 172 4.29 12.49 -7.05
CA ALA A 172 3.94 11.11 -6.73
C ALA A 172 3.24 10.36 -7.89
N MET A 173 2.83 11.06 -8.94
CA MET A 173 2.17 10.44 -10.09
C MET A 173 3.08 9.44 -10.80
N GLY A 174 2.51 8.30 -11.20
CA GLY A 174 3.22 7.26 -11.95
C GLY A 174 4.25 6.46 -11.13
N LYS A 175 4.24 6.59 -9.80
CA LYS A 175 5.14 5.85 -8.91
C LYS A 175 4.54 4.55 -8.33
N GLY A 176 3.37 4.14 -8.85
CA GLY A 176 2.66 2.95 -8.37
C GLY A 176 1.90 3.20 -7.07
N VAL A 177 1.56 2.14 -6.38
CA VAL A 177 0.99 2.21 -5.03
C VAL A 177 2.13 2.45 -4.04
N LEU A 178 1.93 3.40 -3.15
CA LEU A 178 2.91 3.82 -2.15
C LEU A 178 2.39 3.48 -0.74
N VAL A 179 3.30 3.26 0.16
CA VAL A 179 3.00 3.13 1.59
C VAL A 179 3.69 4.26 2.33
N THR A 180 2.94 5.01 3.14
CA THR A 180 3.52 6.07 3.97
C THR A 180 3.34 5.73 5.44
N MET A 181 4.46 5.47 6.10
CA MET A 181 4.54 5.17 7.53
C MET A 181 5.83 5.77 8.08
N ASN A 182 5.76 6.40 9.25
CA ASN A 182 6.95 6.88 9.96
C ASN A 182 7.87 7.74 9.07
N ASP A 183 7.27 8.70 8.35
CA ASP A 183 7.89 9.66 7.41
C ASP A 183 8.53 9.05 6.15
N ASN A 184 8.51 7.75 5.98
CA ASN A 184 8.97 7.09 4.76
C ASN A 184 7.89 7.06 3.68
N ILE A 185 8.34 7.06 2.43
CA ILE A 185 7.54 6.72 1.24
C ILE A 185 8.12 5.44 0.65
N ASP A 186 7.46 4.33 0.90
CA ASP A 186 7.89 3.01 0.44
C ASP A 186 7.08 2.57 -0.79
N SER A 187 7.67 1.68 -1.60
CA SER A 187 6.95 1.01 -2.68
C SER A 187 6.00 -0.05 -2.10
N GLY A 188 4.73 0.00 -2.47
CA GLY A 188 3.76 -1.05 -2.11
C GLY A 188 4.12 -2.43 -2.69
N ARG A 189 5.13 -2.51 -3.56
CA ARG A 189 5.64 -3.78 -4.09
C ARG A 189 6.67 -4.44 -3.20
N ASP A 190 7.44 -3.65 -2.44
CA ASP A 190 8.66 -4.13 -1.79
C ASP A 190 8.64 -3.96 -0.27
N VAL A 191 7.68 -3.21 0.27
CA VAL A 191 7.58 -2.94 1.70
C VAL A 191 7.04 -4.15 2.44
N SER A 192 7.60 -4.42 3.62
CA SER A 192 7.10 -5.45 4.53
C SER A 192 7.12 -4.97 5.98
N LYS A 193 6.20 -5.52 6.80
CA LYS A 193 6.15 -5.30 8.25
C LYS A 193 7.19 -6.19 8.92
N ASN A 194 8.35 -5.61 9.23
CA ASN A 194 9.48 -6.34 9.80
C ASN A 194 9.54 -6.31 11.33
N VAL A 195 8.78 -5.41 11.96
CA VAL A 195 8.71 -5.26 13.42
C VAL A 195 7.25 -5.16 13.86
N ASN A 196 6.86 -5.97 14.84
CA ASN A 196 5.46 -6.10 15.25
C ASN A 196 4.94 -4.99 16.20
N ILE A 197 5.79 -4.23 16.88
CA ILE A 197 5.38 -3.29 17.95
C ILE A 197 5.85 -1.85 17.72
N LYS A 198 7.04 -1.62 17.18
CA LYS A 198 7.61 -0.27 17.02
C LYS A 198 6.86 0.53 15.95
N THR A 199 6.85 1.87 16.05
CA THR A 199 6.30 2.75 15.02
C THR A 199 7.05 2.63 13.69
N ASN A 200 8.37 2.44 13.74
CA ASN A 200 9.19 2.10 12.56
C ASN A 200 9.10 0.58 12.29
N ALA A 201 7.93 0.12 11.87
CA ALA A 201 7.64 -1.29 11.67
C ALA A 201 7.86 -1.76 10.23
N PHE A 202 7.73 -0.86 9.27
CA PHE A 202 7.79 -1.15 7.84
C PHE A 202 9.14 -0.75 7.24
N SER A 203 9.67 -1.60 6.40
CA SER A 203 10.86 -1.29 5.60
C SER A 203 10.90 -2.17 4.35
N SER A 204 11.69 -1.75 3.37
CA SER A 204 12.05 -2.54 2.19
C SER A 204 13.54 -2.86 2.23
N GLN A 205 13.94 -4.07 1.80
CA GLN A 205 15.36 -4.42 1.62
C GLN A 205 16.10 -3.45 0.69
N TRP A 206 15.34 -2.78 -0.20
CA TRP A 206 15.88 -1.80 -1.14
C TRP A 206 15.86 -0.37 -0.59
N GLY A 207 15.33 -0.17 0.62
CA GLY A 207 15.10 1.13 1.26
C GLY A 207 13.86 1.87 0.69
N PRO A 208 13.49 3.03 1.25
CA PRO A 208 12.35 3.80 0.79
C PRO A 208 12.56 4.43 -0.59
N LEU A 209 11.48 4.71 -1.30
CA LEU A 209 11.52 5.53 -2.53
C LEU A 209 11.82 6.99 -2.22
N GLY A 210 11.41 7.46 -1.05
CA GLY A 210 11.62 8.82 -0.58
C GLY A 210 11.24 8.95 0.89
N MET A 211 11.26 10.19 1.36
CA MET A 211 10.79 10.55 2.69
C MET A 211 10.03 11.87 2.67
N ILE A 212 9.28 12.13 3.73
CA ILE A 212 8.50 13.34 3.91
C ILE A 212 9.12 14.13 5.07
N VAL A 213 9.44 15.38 4.84
CA VAL A 213 9.92 16.28 5.89
C VAL A 213 9.14 17.59 5.78
N GLU A 214 8.46 17.98 6.86
CA GLU A 214 7.68 19.22 6.93
C GLU A 214 6.70 19.39 5.74
N GLY A 215 6.02 18.28 5.35
CA GLY A 215 5.07 18.27 4.24
C GLY A 215 5.71 18.33 2.84
N ARG A 216 7.02 18.15 2.71
CA ARG A 216 7.72 18.08 1.43
C ARG A 216 8.19 16.67 1.14
N ASN A 217 7.97 16.21 -0.09
CA ASN A 217 8.42 14.91 -0.55
C ASN A 217 9.86 15.01 -1.08
N TYR A 218 10.73 14.15 -0.58
CA TYR A 218 12.12 14.02 -1.05
C TYR A 218 12.28 12.63 -1.66
N TRP A 219 12.39 12.56 -2.98
CA TRP A 219 12.50 11.31 -3.71
C TRP A 219 13.97 10.91 -3.92
N PHE A 220 14.30 9.66 -3.63
CA PHE A 220 15.65 9.11 -3.78
C PHE A 220 15.75 8.19 -5.00
N ARG A 221 14.65 7.53 -5.35
CA ARG A 221 14.57 6.57 -6.45
C ARG A 221 13.13 6.39 -6.93
N ALA A 222 12.98 5.67 -8.04
CA ALA A 222 11.68 5.30 -8.60
C ALA A 222 11.54 3.77 -8.67
N PRO A 223 10.32 3.24 -8.67
CA PRO A 223 10.10 1.82 -8.88
C PRO A 223 10.54 1.40 -10.30
N VAL A 224 11.27 0.28 -10.39
CA VAL A 224 11.78 -0.27 -11.66
C VAL A 224 10.91 -1.43 -12.16
N LYS A 225 10.34 -2.20 -11.23
CA LYS A 225 9.45 -3.31 -11.57
C LYS A 225 8.13 -2.82 -12.15
N ARG A 226 7.49 -3.60 -13.04
CA ARG A 226 6.15 -3.30 -13.56
C ARG A 226 5.16 -3.14 -12.42
N HIS A 227 4.32 -2.14 -12.52
CA HIS A 227 3.29 -1.80 -11.53
C HIS A 227 2.13 -1.08 -12.19
N THR A 228 1.01 -1.00 -11.55
CA THR A 228 -0.19 -0.25 -11.96
C THR A 228 -0.39 -0.21 -13.48
N MET A 229 -0.12 0.90 -14.17
CA MET A 229 -0.36 1.08 -15.62
C MET A 229 0.31 0.01 -16.51
N ASN A 230 1.41 -0.57 -16.07
CA ASN A 230 2.21 -1.53 -16.84
C ASN A 230 2.05 -2.97 -16.34
N SER A 231 1.12 -3.22 -15.42
CA SER A 231 0.80 -4.56 -14.94
C SER A 231 0.01 -5.34 -16.01
N GLU A 232 0.19 -6.66 -16.02
CA GLU A 232 -0.60 -7.59 -16.83
C GLU A 232 -1.98 -7.92 -16.21
N PHE A 233 -2.21 -7.59 -14.94
CA PHE A 233 -3.46 -7.87 -14.23
C PHE A 233 -4.34 -6.62 -14.20
N ASP A 234 -5.63 -6.77 -14.52
CA ASP A 234 -6.60 -5.69 -14.48
C ASP A 234 -7.78 -6.06 -13.58
N ILE A 235 -7.94 -5.31 -12.49
CA ILE A 235 -9.01 -5.55 -11.51
C ILE A 235 -10.41 -5.46 -12.12
N ASP A 236 -10.58 -4.66 -13.16
CA ASP A 236 -11.89 -4.50 -13.80
C ASP A 236 -12.36 -5.77 -14.53
N SER A 237 -11.43 -6.64 -14.90
CA SER A 237 -11.69 -7.96 -15.50
C SER A 237 -11.79 -9.09 -14.46
N ILE A 238 -11.38 -8.85 -13.21
CA ILE A 238 -11.33 -9.88 -12.17
C ILE A 238 -12.65 -9.91 -11.39
N ASN A 239 -13.39 -11.03 -11.45
CA ASN A 239 -14.65 -11.20 -10.73
C ASN A 239 -14.52 -12.01 -9.44
N ALA A 240 -13.54 -12.90 -9.35
CA ALA A 240 -13.24 -13.70 -8.17
C ALA A 240 -11.75 -14.03 -8.13
N LEU A 241 -11.21 -14.19 -6.94
CA LEU A 241 -9.86 -14.72 -6.72
C LEU A 241 -9.93 -16.23 -6.51
N PRO A 242 -9.02 -17.00 -7.12
CA PRO A 242 -8.98 -18.44 -6.89
C PRO A 242 -8.56 -18.75 -5.44
N PRO A 243 -9.00 -19.87 -4.86
CA PRO A 243 -8.49 -20.31 -3.58
C PRO A 243 -7.03 -20.74 -3.72
N VAL A 244 -6.15 -20.05 -3.00
CA VAL A 244 -4.70 -20.27 -2.93
C VAL A 244 -4.30 -20.33 -1.47
N GLU A 245 -3.46 -21.31 -1.12
CA GLU A 245 -3.04 -21.52 0.27
C GLU A 245 -1.52 -21.61 0.37
N ILE A 246 -1.00 -21.31 1.55
CA ILE A 246 0.44 -21.29 1.83
C ILE A 246 0.80 -22.49 2.71
N ALA A 247 1.78 -23.28 2.28
CA ALA A 247 2.39 -24.35 3.06
C ALA A 247 3.85 -23.98 3.40
N MET A 248 4.13 -23.77 4.69
CA MET A 248 5.47 -23.36 5.15
C MET A 248 6.43 -24.54 5.26
N GLY A 249 7.67 -24.34 4.79
CA GLY A 249 8.79 -25.22 5.01
C GLY A 249 9.51 -24.92 6.33
N TYR A 250 9.83 -25.96 7.10
CA TYR A 250 10.56 -25.87 8.37
C TYR A 250 11.27 -27.19 8.67
N GLU A 251 12.18 -27.19 9.66
CA GLU A 251 12.85 -28.39 10.10
C GLU A 251 11.83 -29.43 10.61
N GLY A 252 11.90 -30.65 10.13
CA GLY A 252 10.93 -31.71 10.48
C GLY A 252 9.57 -31.60 9.78
N VAL A 253 9.40 -30.72 8.76
CA VAL A 253 8.14 -30.59 8.01
C VAL A 253 7.64 -31.93 7.50
N SER A 254 6.34 -32.18 7.63
CA SER A 254 5.66 -33.38 7.08
C SER A 254 4.80 -32.98 5.86
N SER A 255 4.29 -33.97 5.14
CA SER A 255 3.39 -33.76 4.01
C SER A 255 1.94 -33.45 4.40
N ILE A 256 1.57 -33.54 5.68
CA ILE A 256 0.18 -33.47 6.16
C ILE A 256 -0.54 -32.23 5.63
N ALA A 257 0.09 -31.05 5.75
CA ALA A 257 -0.51 -29.80 5.26
C ALA A 257 -0.70 -29.81 3.73
N ILE A 258 0.31 -30.26 2.99
CA ILE A 258 0.27 -30.34 1.52
C ILE A 258 -0.83 -31.29 1.06
N ASP A 259 -0.90 -32.48 1.66
CA ASP A 259 -1.90 -33.50 1.31
C ASP A 259 -3.33 -33.04 1.63
N ALA A 260 -3.51 -32.30 2.74
CA ALA A 260 -4.79 -31.72 3.11
C ALA A 260 -5.21 -30.60 2.15
N LEU A 261 -4.30 -29.68 1.84
CA LEU A 261 -4.54 -28.60 0.91
C LEU A 261 -4.85 -29.12 -0.51
N ALA A 262 -4.09 -30.07 -1.01
CA ALA A 262 -4.33 -30.66 -2.32
C ALA A 262 -5.73 -31.30 -2.44
N LYS A 263 -6.28 -31.82 -1.33
CA LYS A 263 -7.64 -32.41 -1.27
C LYS A 263 -8.75 -31.39 -1.04
N SER A 264 -8.43 -30.18 -0.59
CA SER A 264 -9.44 -29.16 -0.24
C SER A 264 -10.03 -28.42 -1.43
N GLY A 265 -9.49 -28.63 -2.65
CA GLY A 265 -9.96 -27.97 -3.89
C GLY A 265 -9.28 -26.64 -4.19
N VAL A 266 -8.16 -26.32 -3.52
CA VAL A 266 -7.33 -25.15 -3.85
C VAL A 266 -6.81 -25.21 -5.28
N LYS A 267 -6.64 -24.06 -5.90
CA LYS A 267 -6.10 -23.95 -7.26
C LYS A 267 -4.59 -23.86 -7.27
N ALA A 268 -4.00 -23.37 -6.17
CA ALA A 268 -2.55 -23.33 -6.02
C ALA A 268 -2.13 -23.53 -4.56
N ILE A 269 -0.94 -24.07 -4.39
CA ILE A 269 -0.22 -24.14 -3.12
C ILE A 269 1.07 -23.33 -3.30
N ILE A 270 1.25 -22.30 -2.47
CA ILE A 270 2.51 -21.58 -2.36
C ILE A 270 3.34 -22.28 -1.28
N HIS A 271 4.48 -22.86 -1.66
CA HIS A 271 5.41 -23.42 -0.70
C HIS A 271 6.43 -22.38 -0.25
N GLY A 272 6.24 -21.84 0.97
CA GLY A 272 7.19 -20.93 1.61
C GLY A 272 8.40 -21.70 2.14
N GLY A 273 9.36 -22.01 1.24
CA GLY A 273 10.54 -22.82 1.56
C GLY A 273 11.57 -22.10 2.44
N THR A 274 12.61 -22.80 2.82
CA THR A 274 13.77 -22.23 3.52
C THR A 274 14.78 -21.69 2.51
N GLY A 275 15.68 -20.78 2.92
CA GLY A 275 16.74 -20.28 2.06
C GLY A 275 16.20 -19.77 0.69
N ASN A 276 16.77 -20.22 -0.40
CA ASN A 276 16.35 -19.88 -1.77
C ASN A 276 15.08 -20.68 -2.22
N GLY A 277 14.09 -20.81 -1.33
CA GLY A 277 12.87 -21.58 -1.59
C GLY A 277 13.10 -23.09 -1.57
N SER A 278 14.06 -23.59 -0.79
CA SER A 278 14.38 -25.02 -0.69
C SER A 278 13.21 -25.83 -0.18
N VAL A 279 12.99 -26.99 -0.79
CA VAL A 279 11.93 -27.94 -0.45
C VAL A 279 12.55 -29.20 0.15
N ALA A 280 12.08 -29.61 1.32
CA ALA A 280 12.58 -30.82 1.95
C ALA A 280 12.28 -32.06 1.09
N ASN A 281 13.28 -32.92 0.84
CA ASN A 281 13.15 -34.09 -0.05
C ASN A 281 11.94 -34.98 0.27
N ARG A 282 11.59 -35.09 1.56
CA ARG A 282 10.48 -35.94 2.04
C ARG A 282 9.10 -35.46 1.59
N ILE A 283 8.93 -34.16 1.21
CA ILE A 283 7.64 -33.61 0.77
C ILE A 283 7.59 -33.33 -0.74
N VAL A 284 8.71 -33.44 -1.45
CA VAL A 284 8.76 -33.29 -2.93
C VAL A 284 7.76 -34.18 -3.64
N PRO A 285 7.64 -35.50 -3.31
CA PRO A 285 6.65 -36.37 -3.98
C PRO A 285 5.21 -35.90 -3.80
N ASN A 286 4.87 -35.32 -2.64
CA ASN A 286 3.51 -34.82 -2.36
C ASN A 286 3.19 -33.56 -3.17
N LEU A 287 4.14 -32.62 -3.30
CA LEU A 287 3.99 -31.44 -4.17
C LEU A 287 3.91 -31.84 -5.66
N GLN A 288 4.70 -32.82 -6.08
CA GLN A 288 4.62 -33.34 -7.45
C GLN A 288 3.26 -34.01 -7.71
N LYS A 289 2.76 -34.78 -6.74
CA LYS A 289 1.42 -35.36 -6.84
C LYS A 289 0.35 -34.27 -6.93
N ALA A 290 0.37 -33.26 -6.06
CA ALA A 290 -0.54 -32.12 -6.11
C ALA A 290 -0.51 -31.46 -7.51
N ARG A 291 0.69 -31.27 -8.08
CA ARG A 291 0.83 -30.71 -9.44
C ARG A 291 0.21 -31.62 -10.50
N THR A 292 0.42 -32.92 -10.42
CA THR A 292 -0.20 -33.92 -11.33
C THR A 292 -1.72 -33.93 -11.21
N ASP A 293 -2.26 -33.73 -10.01
CA ASP A 293 -3.69 -33.64 -9.74
C ASP A 293 -4.29 -32.27 -10.17
N GLY A 294 -3.52 -31.38 -10.79
CA GLY A 294 -3.96 -30.12 -11.36
C GLY A 294 -3.84 -28.89 -10.43
N VAL A 295 -3.25 -29.04 -9.24
CA VAL A 295 -2.96 -27.94 -8.33
C VAL A 295 -1.65 -27.25 -8.76
N ILE A 296 -1.67 -25.96 -8.96
CA ILE A 296 -0.46 -25.19 -9.26
C ILE A 296 0.43 -25.15 -8.02
N VAL A 297 1.72 -25.47 -8.19
CA VAL A 297 2.70 -25.36 -7.12
C VAL A 297 3.60 -24.17 -7.40
N ILE A 298 3.62 -23.21 -6.47
CA ILE A 298 4.45 -22.02 -6.54
C ILE A 298 5.53 -22.12 -5.48
N ARG A 299 6.78 -22.08 -5.90
CA ARG A 299 7.91 -22.09 -4.98
C ARG A 299 8.25 -20.67 -4.56
N SER A 300 8.25 -20.44 -3.26
CA SER A 300 8.57 -19.17 -2.61
C SER A 300 9.54 -19.39 -1.46
N SER A 301 9.91 -18.34 -0.76
CA SER A 301 10.76 -18.41 0.42
C SER A 301 10.09 -17.76 1.62
N ARG A 302 10.32 -18.31 2.81
CA ARG A 302 9.98 -17.67 4.08
C ARG A 302 11.05 -16.67 4.55
N VAL A 303 12.18 -16.58 3.85
CA VAL A 303 13.20 -15.56 4.11
C VAL A 303 12.65 -14.23 3.62
N PRO A 304 12.62 -13.18 4.46
CA PRO A 304 11.92 -11.94 4.13
C PRO A 304 12.57 -11.17 2.96
N ASP A 305 13.89 -11.24 2.85
CA ASP A 305 14.65 -10.49 1.84
C ASP A 305 15.25 -11.42 0.79
N GLY A 306 15.41 -10.90 -0.44
CA GLY A 306 15.96 -11.65 -1.56
C GLY A 306 14.91 -12.02 -2.61
N PHE A 307 15.20 -13.04 -3.39
CA PHE A 307 14.30 -13.61 -4.39
C PHE A 307 14.67 -15.07 -4.66
N VAL A 308 13.68 -15.87 -5.04
CA VAL A 308 13.89 -17.27 -5.38
C VAL A 308 14.41 -17.39 -6.80
N ILE A 309 15.54 -18.10 -6.97
CA ILE A 309 16.14 -18.36 -8.27
C ILE A 309 15.53 -19.64 -8.84
N ARG A 310 14.92 -19.56 -10.03
CA ARG A 310 14.33 -20.69 -10.74
C ARG A 310 15.41 -21.71 -11.10
N ASN A 311 15.12 -22.99 -10.93
CA ASN A 311 16.00 -24.13 -11.23
C ASN A 311 17.33 -24.17 -10.45
N ALA A 312 17.48 -23.39 -9.37
CA ALA A 312 18.72 -23.43 -8.56
C ALA A 312 18.70 -24.53 -7.50
N GLU A 313 17.73 -24.48 -6.58
CA GLU A 313 17.63 -25.44 -5.47
C GLU A 313 16.75 -26.66 -5.83
N GLN A 314 15.82 -26.46 -6.74
CA GLN A 314 14.90 -27.47 -7.21
C GLN A 314 14.84 -27.41 -8.74
N PRO A 315 14.64 -28.54 -9.43
CA PRO A 315 14.46 -28.56 -10.88
C PRO A 315 13.03 -28.16 -11.24
N ASP A 316 12.71 -26.85 -11.06
CA ASP A 316 11.33 -26.30 -11.18
C ASP A 316 10.69 -26.67 -12.53
N ASP A 317 11.45 -26.53 -13.64
CA ASP A 317 10.94 -26.86 -14.96
C ASP A 317 10.60 -28.35 -15.11
N LYS A 318 11.41 -29.24 -14.49
CA LYS A 318 11.15 -30.68 -14.50
C LYS A 318 9.90 -31.04 -13.70
N TYR A 319 9.63 -30.30 -12.62
CA TYR A 319 8.50 -30.54 -11.73
C TYR A 319 7.24 -29.77 -12.14
N ASP A 320 7.37 -28.93 -13.18
CA ASP A 320 6.30 -28.01 -13.62
C ASP A 320 5.83 -27.10 -12.47
N TRP A 321 6.77 -26.61 -11.66
CA TRP A 321 6.57 -25.64 -10.59
C TRP A 321 6.83 -24.22 -11.10
N VAL A 322 6.14 -23.24 -10.47
CA VAL A 322 6.29 -21.81 -10.80
C VAL A 322 7.23 -21.13 -9.82
#